data_abacadc11437a5c2609b1bc31f266c5b
#
_entry.id   abacadc11437a5c2609b1bc31f266c5b
#
_cell.length_a   1.000
_cell.length_b   1.000
_cell.length_c   1.000
_cell.angle_alpha   90.00
_cell.angle_beta   90.00
_cell.angle_gamma   90.00
#
_symmetry.space_group_name_H-M   'P 1'
#
loop_
_entity.id
_entity.type
_entity.pdbx_description
1 polymer ?
#
loop_
_entity_poly.entity_id
_entity_poly.type
_entity_poly.pdbx_seq_one_letter_code
_entity_poly.pdbx_strand_id
1 'polypeptide(L)'
;MSLGLVGFLPVAVFSQAPVVAAARGVPESSCCGPITPAGQELLKVLDGMDVEHLWQANMHVDWVTGKSEGPSTSVGKFSHTHCSAFAAAVGERLEVYMLRPPEHSQTLLASAQGKWFETDKARERGWVRVSTTEEAQRLANEGELVVLNFQNPDPEYSGHIAVVRPAVKSREVLAADGPETIQAGKTNFSDGNAKRSFQSHEGAWPSQVTMWAHRTKLQGASPDVEEPGPSAEPQKPMEPLQERPAP
;
A
#
# COMPACT_ATOMS: atom_id res chain seq x y z
N MET A 1 92.01 -9.31 22.56
CA MET A 1 91.51 -8.54 21.44
C MET A 1 90.33 -9.30 20.86
N SER A 2 89.05 -9.00 21.24
CA SER A 2 87.86 -9.62 20.69
C SER A 2 87.02 -8.55 19.99
N LEU A 3 86.90 -8.68 18.69
CA LEU A 3 86.00 -7.86 17.87
C LEU A 3 84.55 -8.36 18.01
N GLY A 4 83.67 -7.53 18.54
CA GLY A 4 82.23 -7.77 18.51
C GLY A 4 81.66 -7.36 17.18
N LEU A 5 80.94 -8.30 16.56
CA LEU A 5 80.21 -8.13 15.33
C LEU A 5 78.76 -7.64 15.68
N VAL A 6 78.45 -6.40 15.33
CA VAL A 6 77.10 -5.84 15.50
C VAL A 6 76.25 -6.20 14.24
N GLY A 7 75.28 -7.11 14.39
CA GLY A 7 74.38 -7.48 13.33
C GLY A 7 73.22 -6.48 13.24
N PHE A 8 73.05 -5.80 12.08
CA PHE A 8 71.87 -5.00 11.75
C PHE A 8 70.76 -5.95 11.20
N LEU A 9 69.62 -5.99 11.88
CA LEU A 9 68.42 -6.67 11.34
C LEU A 9 67.64 -5.63 10.51
N PRO A 10 67.16 -5.96 9.32
CA PRO A 10 66.29 -5.08 8.54
C PRO A 10 64.87 -5.07 9.11
N VAL A 11 64.34 -3.86 9.37
CA VAL A 11 62.96 -3.61 9.73
C VAL A 11 62.10 -3.73 8.47
N ALA A 12 61.23 -4.72 8.40
CA ALA A 12 60.27 -4.86 7.32
C ALA A 12 59.12 -3.86 7.56
N VAL A 13 59.00 -2.84 6.70
CA VAL A 13 57.87 -1.92 6.68
C VAL A 13 56.73 -2.61 5.95
N PHE A 14 55.69 -3.09 6.70
CA PHE A 14 54.43 -3.54 6.11
C PHE A 14 53.64 -2.32 5.67
N SER A 15 53.58 -2.11 4.36
CA SER A 15 52.65 -1.16 3.75
C SER A 15 51.25 -1.75 3.79
N GLN A 16 50.39 -1.22 4.67
CA GLN A 16 48.97 -1.57 4.65
C GLN A 16 48.31 -0.82 3.49
N ALA A 17 47.84 -1.58 2.48
CA ALA A 17 46.98 -1.02 1.44
C ALA A 17 45.63 -0.60 2.06
N PRO A 18 45.08 0.55 1.64
CA PRO A 18 43.76 0.96 2.14
C PRO A 18 42.71 -0.06 1.73
N VAL A 19 41.99 -0.63 2.72
CA VAL A 19 40.79 -1.41 2.50
C VAL A 19 39.71 -0.45 2.00
N VAL A 20 39.53 -0.41 0.69
CA VAL A 20 38.41 0.27 0.09
C VAL A 20 37.15 -0.51 0.54
N ALA A 21 36.41 0.05 1.48
CA ALA A 21 35.10 -0.44 1.85
C ALA A 21 34.24 -0.45 0.57
N ALA A 22 33.95 -1.66 0.06
CA ALA A 22 33.03 -1.82 -1.05
C ALA A 22 31.70 -1.22 -0.60
N ALA A 23 31.30 -0.11 -1.23
CA ALA A 23 29.95 0.41 -1.12
C ALA A 23 29.02 -0.76 -1.42
N ARG A 24 28.16 -1.11 -0.45
CA ARG A 24 27.11 -2.10 -0.68
C ARG A 24 26.25 -1.56 -1.79
N GLY A 25 26.48 -2.02 -3.01
CA GLY A 25 25.72 -1.68 -4.19
C GLY A 25 24.26 -2.01 -3.91
N VAL A 26 23.38 -1.06 -4.16
CA VAL A 26 21.95 -1.31 -4.35
C VAL A 26 21.89 -2.46 -5.35
N PRO A 27 21.16 -3.55 -5.07
CA PRO A 27 21.10 -4.67 -6.01
C PRO A 27 20.62 -4.15 -7.36
N GLU A 28 21.39 -4.42 -8.40
CA GLU A 28 21.25 -3.87 -9.76
C GLU A 28 19.93 -4.26 -10.45
N SER A 29 19.07 -5.01 -9.77
CA SER A 29 17.81 -5.57 -10.26
C SER A 29 16.55 -5.15 -9.50
N SER A 30 16.62 -4.18 -8.54
CA SER A 30 15.39 -3.72 -7.89
C SER A 30 14.50 -2.99 -8.89
N CYS A 31 13.24 -3.47 -9.03
CA CYS A 31 12.25 -2.77 -9.83
C CYS A 31 11.42 -1.81 -8.99
N CYS A 32 10.64 -1.01 -9.68
CA CYS A 32 9.47 -0.34 -9.12
C CYS A 32 9.78 0.85 -8.20
N GLY A 33 11.01 1.35 -8.23
CA GLY A 33 11.43 2.53 -7.48
C GLY A 33 11.57 2.29 -5.96
N PRO A 34 12.10 3.27 -5.24
CA PRO A 34 12.18 3.23 -3.78
C PRO A 34 10.81 3.42 -3.14
N ILE A 35 10.66 2.99 -1.90
CA ILE A 35 9.50 3.33 -1.08
C ILE A 35 9.65 4.80 -0.69
N THR A 36 8.75 5.64 -1.18
CA THR A 36 8.72 7.08 -0.90
C THR A 36 8.26 7.37 0.54
N PRO A 37 8.36 8.61 1.05
CA PRO A 37 7.76 8.98 2.33
C PRO A 37 6.27 8.65 2.40
N ALA A 38 5.50 8.89 1.34
CA ALA A 38 4.09 8.52 1.27
C ALA A 38 3.89 6.99 1.32
N GLY A 39 4.76 6.23 0.65
CA GLY A 39 4.77 4.76 0.75
C GLY A 39 5.10 4.27 2.16
N GLN A 40 5.98 4.95 2.89
CA GLN A 40 6.28 4.63 4.30
C GLN A 40 5.05 4.89 5.20
N GLU A 41 4.32 5.97 4.97
CA GLU A 41 3.06 6.22 5.69
C GLU A 41 2.00 5.16 5.34
N LEU A 42 1.90 4.74 4.07
CA LEU A 42 1.03 3.63 3.69
C LEU A 42 1.40 2.34 4.43
N LEU A 43 2.68 2.01 4.54
CA LEU A 43 3.15 0.87 5.34
C LEU A 43 2.66 0.96 6.79
N LYS A 44 2.78 2.11 7.44
CA LYS A 44 2.29 2.32 8.81
C LYS A 44 0.78 2.10 8.93
N VAL A 45 0.01 2.58 7.95
CA VAL A 45 -1.44 2.36 7.91
C VAL A 45 -1.73 0.86 7.80
N LEU A 46 -1.08 0.14 6.88
CA LEU A 46 -1.30 -1.27 6.65
C LEU A 46 -0.86 -2.13 7.84
N ASP A 47 0.29 -1.84 8.45
CA ASP A 47 0.77 -2.52 9.66
C ASP A 47 -0.17 -2.28 10.85
N GLY A 48 -0.70 -1.07 10.98
CA GLY A 48 -1.68 -0.72 12.00
C GLY A 48 -3.05 -1.38 11.86
N MET A 49 -3.30 -2.08 10.72
CA MET A 49 -4.52 -2.87 10.56
C MET A 49 -4.50 -4.17 11.37
N ASP A 50 -3.34 -4.68 11.75
CA ASP A 50 -3.19 -5.93 12.54
C ASP A 50 -3.97 -7.11 11.95
N VAL A 51 -3.89 -7.27 10.62
CA VAL A 51 -4.72 -8.21 9.86
C VAL A 51 -4.56 -9.66 10.33
N GLU A 52 -3.40 -10.02 10.87
CA GLU A 52 -3.13 -11.39 11.33
C GLU A 52 -3.97 -11.80 12.54
N HIS A 53 -4.43 -10.83 13.32
CA HIS A 53 -5.26 -11.04 14.52
C HIS A 53 -6.71 -10.58 14.33
N LEU A 54 -6.97 -9.73 13.36
CA LEU A 54 -8.28 -9.15 13.06
C LEU A 54 -8.83 -9.71 11.73
N TRP A 55 -10.09 -9.47 11.43
CA TRP A 55 -10.80 -10.02 10.25
C TRP A 55 -10.68 -11.54 10.10
N GLN A 56 -10.69 -12.25 11.23
CA GLN A 56 -10.51 -13.70 11.28
C GLN A 56 -11.62 -14.45 10.52
N ALA A 57 -11.23 -15.43 9.71
CA ALA A 57 -12.16 -16.27 8.99
C ALA A 57 -13.13 -17.01 9.94
N ASN A 58 -14.37 -17.24 9.50
CA ASN A 58 -15.43 -17.91 10.25
C ASN A 58 -15.90 -17.19 11.52
N MET A 59 -15.62 -15.89 11.62
CA MET A 59 -16.15 -15.02 12.66
C MET A 59 -17.10 -13.99 12.03
N HIS A 60 -18.08 -13.48 12.80
CA HIS A 60 -18.66 -12.19 12.49
C HIS A 60 -17.67 -11.11 12.92
N VAL A 61 -17.46 -10.10 12.10
CA VAL A 61 -16.53 -9.02 12.41
C VAL A 61 -17.15 -7.66 12.14
N ASP A 62 -16.85 -6.70 12.97
CA ASP A 62 -16.98 -5.29 12.61
C ASP A 62 -16.08 -5.01 11.40
N TRP A 63 -16.66 -4.55 10.32
CA TRP A 63 -15.93 -4.45 9.05
C TRP A 63 -14.82 -3.39 9.06
N VAL A 64 -14.98 -2.34 9.87
CA VAL A 64 -14.00 -1.23 9.97
C VAL A 64 -12.78 -1.62 10.80
N THR A 65 -13.01 -2.31 11.91
CA THR A 65 -11.96 -2.61 12.89
C THR A 65 -11.44 -4.04 12.80
N GLY A 66 -12.19 -4.93 12.14
CA GLY A 66 -11.87 -6.36 12.07
C GLY A 66 -12.09 -7.12 13.37
N LYS A 67 -12.56 -6.46 14.42
CA LYS A 67 -12.83 -7.10 15.71
C LYS A 67 -13.95 -8.11 15.62
N SER A 68 -13.72 -9.28 16.22
CA SER A 68 -14.73 -10.33 16.27
C SER A 68 -15.94 -9.91 17.12
N GLU A 69 -17.12 -10.18 16.57
CA GLU A 69 -18.43 -10.05 17.23
C GLU A 69 -19.00 -11.43 17.60
N GLY A 70 -18.22 -12.49 17.38
CA GLY A 70 -18.58 -13.85 17.70
C GLY A 70 -18.45 -14.80 16.51
N PRO A 71 -18.62 -16.11 16.72
CA PRO A 71 -18.54 -17.11 15.65
C PRO A 71 -19.61 -16.89 14.60
N SER A 72 -19.26 -17.05 13.33
CA SER A 72 -20.24 -17.09 12.23
C SER A 72 -21.05 -18.36 12.34
N THR A 73 -22.38 -18.20 12.37
CA THR A 73 -23.33 -19.32 12.44
C THR A 73 -23.61 -19.94 11.08
N SER A 74 -23.03 -19.42 10.01
CA SER A 74 -23.24 -19.93 8.66
C SER A 74 -22.59 -21.30 8.52
N VAL A 75 -23.39 -22.33 8.67
CA VAL A 75 -23.03 -23.73 8.41
C VAL A 75 -23.15 -23.96 6.91
N GLY A 76 -22.08 -23.68 6.18
CA GLY A 76 -22.05 -23.87 4.73
C GLY A 76 -20.73 -24.45 4.25
N LYS A 77 -20.71 -24.85 2.97
CA LYS A 77 -19.52 -25.38 2.29
C LYS A 77 -18.34 -24.41 2.21
N PHE A 78 -18.52 -23.16 2.64
CA PHE A 78 -17.59 -22.07 2.38
C PHE A 78 -17.13 -21.42 3.68
N SER A 79 -15.81 -21.22 3.80
CA SER A 79 -15.26 -20.35 4.83
C SER A 79 -15.76 -18.93 4.62
N HIS A 80 -16.34 -18.33 5.66
CA HIS A 80 -16.57 -16.90 5.67
C HIS A 80 -15.22 -16.19 5.82
N THR A 81 -14.80 -15.47 4.78
CA THR A 81 -13.58 -14.68 4.77
C THR A 81 -13.93 -13.19 4.62
N HIS A 82 -13.01 -12.32 4.99
CA HIS A 82 -13.28 -10.88 5.09
C HIS A 82 -12.41 -10.05 4.17
N CYS A 83 -11.89 -10.63 3.07
CA CYS A 83 -10.98 -9.94 2.15
C CYS A 83 -11.53 -8.61 1.64
N SER A 84 -12.80 -8.58 1.26
CA SER A 84 -13.48 -7.38 0.75
C SER A 84 -13.79 -6.35 1.83
N ALA A 85 -14.15 -6.81 3.04
CA ALA A 85 -14.34 -5.93 4.19
C ALA A 85 -13.00 -5.31 4.63
N PHE A 86 -11.93 -6.10 4.69
CA PHE A 86 -10.58 -5.63 4.97
C PHE A 86 -10.10 -4.58 3.97
N ALA A 87 -10.21 -4.87 2.66
CA ALA A 87 -9.82 -3.90 1.62
C ALA A 87 -10.62 -2.60 1.73
N ALA A 88 -11.93 -2.70 2.01
CA ALA A 88 -12.77 -1.52 2.24
C ALA A 88 -12.37 -0.75 3.51
N ALA A 89 -11.98 -1.44 4.58
CA ALA A 89 -11.49 -0.80 5.80
C ALA A 89 -10.14 -0.08 5.59
N VAL A 90 -9.25 -0.64 4.76
CA VAL A 90 -8.03 0.08 4.33
C VAL A 90 -8.42 1.34 3.54
N GLY A 91 -9.37 1.23 2.61
CA GLY A 91 -9.89 2.39 1.88
C GLY A 91 -10.44 3.46 2.83
N GLU A 92 -11.23 3.07 3.83
CA GLU A 92 -11.78 4.00 4.85
C GLU A 92 -10.67 4.75 5.60
N ARG A 93 -9.61 4.05 6.01
CA ARG A 93 -8.46 4.67 6.67
C ARG A 93 -7.73 5.68 5.79
N LEU A 94 -7.74 5.46 4.48
CA LEU A 94 -7.09 6.31 3.48
C LEU A 94 -8.04 7.36 2.87
N GLU A 95 -9.31 7.39 3.32
CA GLU A 95 -10.39 8.25 2.76
C GLU A 95 -10.67 7.97 1.27
N VAL A 96 -10.46 6.72 0.86
CA VAL A 96 -10.72 6.24 -0.50
C VAL A 96 -11.94 5.34 -0.50
N TYR A 97 -12.98 5.71 -1.24
CA TYR A 97 -14.20 4.94 -1.31
C TYR A 97 -14.08 3.75 -2.27
N MET A 98 -14.54 2.61 -1.83
CA MET A 98 -14.94 1.46 -2.65
C MET A 98 -16.23 0.87 -2.06
N LEU A 99 -16.89 -0.06 -2.76
CA LEU A 99 -18.08 -0.72 -2.20
C LEU A 99 -17.78 -1.33 -0.85
N ARG A 100 -18.60 -1.04 0.15
CA ARG A 100 -18.37 -1.39 1.55
C ARG A 100 -19.68 -1.60 2.33
N PRO A 101 -19.66 -2.31 3.45
CA PRO A 101 -20.79 -2.32 4.39
C PRO A 101 -20.99 -0.91 5.03
N PRO A 102 -22.20 -0.58 5.52
CA PRO A 102 -23.45 -1.35 5.42
C PRO A 102 -24.18 -1.17 4.07
N GLU A 103 -23.67 -0.29 3.19
CA GLU A 103 -24.31 0.05 1.90
C GLU A 103 -24.39 -1.17 0.97
N HIS A 104 -23.42 -2.07 1.11
CA HIS A 104 -23.34 -3.33 0.36
C HIS A 104 -23.13 -4.52 1.29
N SER A 105 -23.84 -5.61 1.03
CA SER A 105 -23.66 -6.86 1.77
C SER A 105 -22.22 -7.36 1.66
N GLN A 106 -21.68 -7.92 2.74
CA GLN A 106 -20.38 -8.60 2.70
C GLN A 106 -20.40 -9.87 1.84
N THR A 107 -21.59 -10.45 1.62
CA THR A 107 -21.74 -11.62 0.77
C THR A 107 -21.38 -11.28 -0.68
N LEU A 108 -20.44 -12.01 -1.26
CA LEU A 108 -19.94 -11.84 -2.62
C LEU A 108 -19.35 -10.43 -2.91
N LEU A 109 -19.03 -9.66 -1.86
CA LEU A 109 -18.60 -8.27 -1.98
C LEU A 109 -17.32 -8.13 -2.83
N ALA A 110 -16.37 -9.05 -2.76
CA ALA A 110 -15.15 -9.00 -3.57
C ALA A 110 -15.47 -9.02 -5.08
N SER A 111 -16.41 -9.86 -5.53
CA SER A 111 -16.87 -9.85 -6.92
C SER A 111 -17.67 -8.59 -7.28
N ALA A 112 -18.45 -8.06 -6.33
CA ALA A 112 -19.18 -6.81 -6.54
C ALA A 112 -18.20 -5.60 -6.65
N GLN A 113 -17.16 -5.55 -5.81
CA GLN A 113 -16.09 -4.56 -5.91
C GLN A 113 -15.38 -4.64 -7.26
N GLY A 114 -15.03 -5.83 -7.73
CA GLY A 114 -14.40 -6.02 -9.04
C GLY A 114 -15.25 -5.46 -10.19
N LYS A 115 -16.54 -5.80 -10.22
CA LYS A 115 -17.50 -5.26 -11.20
C LYS A 115 -17.63 -3.74 -11.10
N TRP A 116 -17.65 -3.22 -9.87
CA TRP A 116 -17.78 -1.80 -9.64
C TRP A 116 -16.56 -1.01 -10.12
N PHE A 117 -15.34 -1.50 -9.91
CA PHE A 117 -14.13 -0.85 -10.40
C PHE A 117 -14.14 -0.61 -11.91
N GLU A 118 -14.84 -1.43 -12.68
CA GLU A 118 -14.97 -1.29 -14.14
C GLU A 118 -15.97 -0.22 -14.57
N THR A 119 -16.73 0.37 -13.65
CA THR A 119 -17.78 1.35 -13.95
C THR A 119 -17.25 2.78 -14.06
N ASP A 120 -18.02 3.64 -14.76
CA ASP A 120 -17.77 5.09 -14.79
C ASP A 120 -17.75 5.70 -13.39
N LYS A 121 -18.62 5.22 -12.50
CA LYS A 121 -18.70 5.68 -11.11
C LYS A 121 -17.39 5.47 -10.34
N ALA A 122 -16.69 4.38 -10.58
CA ALA A 122 -15.38 4.15 -9.97
C ALA A 122 -14.34 5.11 -10.56
N ARG A 123 -14.35 5.31 -11.88
CA ARG A 123 -13.46 6.29 -12.55
C ARG A 123 -13.70 7.73 -12.08
N GLU A 124 -14.96 8.13 -11.95
CA GLU A 124 -15.34 9.45 -11.42
C GLU A 124 -14.85 9.66 -9.97
N ARG A 125 -14.71 8.57 -9.22
CA ARG A 125 -14.13 8.57 -7.87
C ARG A 125 -12.61 8.44 -7.85
N GLY A 126 -11.94 8.45 -8.99
CA GLY A 126 -10.47 8.44 -9.08
C GLY A 126 -9.81 7.07 -9.19
N TRP A 127 -10.59 5.98 -9.31
CA TRP A 127 -10.02 4.66 -9.55
C TRP A 127 -9.56 4.50 -11.00
N VAL A 128 -8.33 4.03 -11.18
CA VAL A 128 -7.73 3.77 -12.48
C VAL A 128 -7.26 2.33 -12.60
N ARG A 129 -7.41 1.77 -13.80
CA ARG A 129 -6.92 0.43 -14.12
C ARG A 129 -5.40 0.44 -14.20
N VAL A 130 -4.76 -0.52 -13.56
CA VAL A 130 -3.31 -0.76 -13.63
C VAL A 130 -3.05 -1.95 -14.54
N SER A 131 -2.06 -1.83 -15.42
CA SER A 131 -1.84 -2.79 -16.48
C SER A 131 -0.74 -3.80 -16.19
N THR A 132 0.24 -3.45 -15.36
CA THR A 132 1.39 -4.32 -15.07
C THR A 132 1.64 -4.47 -13.56
N THR A 133 2.27 -5.55 -13.19
CA THR A 133 2.67 -5.81 -11.80
C THR A 133 3.73 -4.84 -11.31
N GLU A 134 4.61 -4.39 -12.22
CA GLU A 134 5.62 -3.37 -11.94
C GLU A 134 4.98 -2.04 -11.58
N GLU A 135 3.99 -1.63 -12.36
CA GLU A 135 3.23 -0.40 -12.12
C GLU A 135 2.47 -0.49 -10.79
N ALA A 136 1.81 -1.63 -10.50
CA ALA A 136 1.10 -1.85 -9.26
C ALA A 136 2.01 -1.72 -8.03
N GLN A 137 3.20 -2.33 -8.07
CA GLN A 137 4.17 -2.23 -6.99
C GLN A 137 4.74 -0.80 -6.87
N ARG A 138 5.03 -0.14 -8.00
CA ARG A 138 5.53 1.23 -8.01
C ARG A 138 4.54 2.20 -7.40
N LEU A 139 3.26 2.14 -7.80
CA LEU A 139 2.21 3.01 -7.27
C LEU A 139 2.02 2.82 -5.76
N ALA A 140 2.05 1.57 -5.28
CA ALA A 140 2.03 1.30 -3.84
C ALA A 140 3.26 1.88 -3.13
N ASN A 141 4.47 1.76 -3.72
CA ASN A 141 5.69 2.36 -3.18
C ASN A 141 5.62 3.91 -3.13
N GLU A 142 4.80 4.51 -3.98
CA GLU A 142 4.50 5.95 -4.01
C GLU A 142 3.35 6.36 -3.08
N GLY A 143 2.75 5.41 -2.35
CA GLY A 143 1.69 5.68 -1.36
C GLY A 143 0.27 5.66 -1.93
N GLU A 144 0.06 5.14 -3.15
CA GLU A 144 -1.29 4.90 -3.68
C GLU A 144 -1.91 3.64 -3.08
N LEU A 145 -3.22 3.65 -2.90
CA LEU A 145 -3.97 2.43 -2.60
C LEU A 145 -4.10 1.62 -3.88
N VAL A 146 -3.43 0.48 -3.91
CA VAL A 146 -3.52 -0.46 -5.04
C VAL A 146 -4.17 -1.76 -4.56
N VAL A 147 -5.15 -2.24 -5.31
CA VAL A 147 -5.84 -3.50 -5.03
C VAL A 147 -5.72 -4.47 -6.20
N LEU A 148 -5.60 -5.73 -5.86
CA LEU A 148 -5.68 -6.87 -6.78
C LEU A 148 -7.02 -7.54 -6.58
N ASN A 149 -7.82 -7.70 -7.63
CA ASN A 149 -9.17 -8.26 -7.53
C ASN A 149 -9.36 -9.41 -8.51
N PHE A 150 -9.89 -10.51 -8.01
CA PHE A 150 -10.38 -11.65 -8.78
C PHE A 150 -11.90 -11.72 -8.66
N GLN A 151 -12.59 -11.64 -9.77
CA GLN A 151 -14.00 -11.91 -9.86
C GLN A 151 -14.19 -13.40 -10.15
N ASN A 152 -14.90 -14.13 -9.27
CA ASN A 152 -15.19 -15.52 -9.58
C ASN A 152 -16.12 -15.60 -10.80
N PRO A 153 -15.78 -16.37 -11.84
CA PRO A 153 -16.65 -16.56 -12.98
C PRO A 153 -17.97 -17.25 -12.63
N ASP A 154 -17.99 -18.08 -11.58
CA ASP A 154 -19.20 -18.63 -11.01
C ASP A 154 -19.82 -17.65 -10.01
N PRO A 155 -21.02 -17.11 -10.30
CA PRO A 155 -21.66 -16.10 -9.46
C PRO A 155 -22.09 -16.60 -8.08
N GLU A 156 -22.11 -17.91 -7.84
CA GLU A 156 -22.43 -18.48 -6.52
C GLU A 156 -21.23 -18.47 -5.58
N TYR A 157 -20.01 -18.24 -6.10
CA TYR A 157 -18.78 -18.25 -5.33
C TYR A 157 -18.19 -16.86 -5.20
N SER A 158 -17.59 -16.61 -4.04
CA SER A 158 -16.88 -15.36 -3.81
C SER A 158 -15.63 -15.25 -4.69
N GLY A 159 -15.39 -14.05 -5.20
CA GLY A 159 -14.09 -13.64 -5.67
C GLY A 159 -13.10 -13.41 -4.50
N HIS A 160 -12.01 -12.76 -4.79
CA HIS A 160 -11.01 -12.38 -3.81
C HIS A 160 -10.41 -11.02 -4.10
N ILE A 161 -9.98 -10.32 -3.05
CA ILE A 161 -9.27 -9.05 -3.17
C ILE A 161 -8.13 -8.99 -2.15
N ALA A 162 -6.99 -8.47 -2.58
CA ALA A 162 -5.83 -8.21 -1.74
C ALA A 162 -5.35 -6.78 -1.97
N VAL A 163 -4.69 -6.19 -0.98
CA VAL A 163 -4.10 -4.85 -1.07
C VAL A 163 -2.62 -4.99 -1.35
N VAL A 164 -2.09 -4.21 -2.30
CA VAL A 164 -0.65 -4.17 -2.58
C VAL A 164 0.05 -3.38 -1.48
N ARG A 165 1.10 -3.98 -0.93
CA ARG A 165 1.93 -3.41 0.13
C ARG A 165 3.20 -2.81 -0.48
N PRO A 166 3.65 -1.62 -0.08
CA PRO A 166 4.95 -1.11 -0.47
C PRO A 166 6.09 -2.07 -0.13
N ALA A 167 6.94 -2.39 -1.11
CA ALA A 167 8.06 -3.29 -0.93
C ALA A 167 9.14 -3.06 -1.98
N VAL A 168 10.39 -3.37 -1.62
CA VAL A 168 11.49 -3.43 -2.58
C VAL A 168 11.62 -4.87 -3.08
N LYS A 169 11.37 -5.07 -4.36
CA LYS A 169 11.43 -6.39 -5.01
C LYS A 169 12.41 -6.39 -6.17
N SER A 170 13.04 -7.51 -6.44
CA SER A 170 13.74 -7.68 -7.71
C SER A 170 12.73 -7.91 -8.83
N ARG A 171 13.13 -7.61 -10.06
CA ARG A 171 12.29 -7.83 -11.25
C ARG A 171 11.92 -9.30 -11.41
N GLU A 172 12.83 -10.20 -11.11
CA GLU A 172 12.64 -11.65 -11.18
C GLU A 172 11.62 -12.15 -10.18
N VAL A 173 11.71 -11.70 -8.92
CA VAL A 173 10.73 -12.04 -7.86
C VAL A 173 9.35 -11.49 -8.20
N LEU A 174 9.28 -10.26 -8.69
CA LEU A 174 8.00 -9.67 -9.10
C LEU A 174 7.37 -10.42 -10.27
N ALA A 175 8.15 -10.83 -11.26
CA ALA A 175 7.66 -11.60 -12.40
C ALA A 175 7.16 -12.99 -11.98
N ALA A 176 7.82 -13.63 -11.01
CA ALA A 176 7.48 -14.98 -10.54
C ALA A 176 6.27 -15.00 -9.59
N ASP A 177 6.17 -14.05 -8.69
CA ASP A 177 5.26 -14.09 -7.55
C ASP A 177 4.29 -12.90 -7.48
N GLY A 178 4.52 -11.87 -8.30
CA GLY A 178 3.73 -10.64 -8.34
C GLY A 178 4.07 -9.65 -7.22
N PRO A 179 3.28 -8.57 -7.11
CA PRO A 179 3.45 -7.54 -6.09
C PRO A 179 3.36 -8.09 -4.67
N GLU A 180 3.98 -7.36 -3.74
CA GLU A 180 3.81 -7.61 -2.31
C GLU A 180 2.39 -7.31 -1.89
N THR A 181 1.81 -8.13 -1.01
CA THR A 181 0.40 -8.01 -0.62
C THR A 181 0.16 -8.23 0.86
N ILE A 182 -0.91 -7.59 1.35
CA ILE A 182 -1.54 -7.82 2.64
C ILE A 182 -2.99 -8.21 2.40
N GLN A 183 -3.53 -9.16 3.16
CA GLN A 183 -4.91 -9.62 2.98
C GLN A 183 -5.54 -10.19 4.25
N ALA A 184 -6.89 -10.14 4.30
CA ALA A 184 -7.72 -10.99 5.14
C ALA A 184 -8.42 -12.02 4.25
N GLY A 185 -8.12 -13.30 4.43
CA GLY A 185 -8.63 -14.38 3.59
C GLY A 185 -8.92 -15.64 4.38
N LYS A 186 -8.77 -16.78 3.74
CA LYS A 186 -8.75 -18.07 4.44
C LYS A 186 -7.54 -18.14 5.40
N THR A 187 -6.46 -17.52 5.01
CA THR A 187 -5.28 -17.25 5.84
C THR A 187 -4.95 -15.78 5.72
N ASN A 188 -4.95 -15.09 6.86
CA ASN A 188 -4.54 -13.70 6.94
C ASN A 188 -3.03 -13.61 6.95
N PHE A 189 -2.47 -12.57 6.32
CA PHE A 189 -1.06 -12.24 6.41
C PHE A 189 -0.84 -10.76 6.12
N SER A 190 0.14 -10.20 6.79
CA SER A 190 0.59 -8.81 6.63
C SER A 190 1.66 -8.67 5.55
N ASP A 191 2.33 -9.77 5.19
CA ASP A 191 3.50 -9.84 4.33
C ASP A 191 3.41 -11.11 3.45
N GLY A 192 3.08 -10.92 2.19
CA GLY A 192 2.97 -11.99 1.21
C GLY A 192 3.10 -11.46 -0.21
N ASN A 193 2.70 -12.26 -1.19
CA ASN A 193 2.73 -11.87 -2.58
C ASN A 193 1.41 -12.21 -3.30
N ALA A 194 1.21 -11.66 -4.50
CA ALA A 194 -0.01 -11.86 -5.26
C ALA A 194 -0.31 -13.33 -5.54
N LYS A 195 0.69 -14.12 -5.92
CA LYS A 195 0.54 -15.56 -6.18
C LYS A 195 0.00 -16.30 -4.94
N ARG A 196 0.54 -15.98 -3.75
CA ARG A 196 0.06 -16.53 -2.47
C ARG A 196 -1.36 -16.07 -2.15
N SER A 197 -1.68 -14.80 -2.43
CA SER A 197 -3.02 -14.25 -2.18
C SER A 197 -4.12 -15.01 -2.92
N PHE A 198 -3.85 -15.40 -4.17
CA PHE A 198 -4.84 -16.02 -5.03
C PHE A 198 -4.70 -17.54 -5.17
N GLN A 199 -3.80 -18.18 -4.40
CA GLN A 199 -3.51 -19.62 -4.51
C GLN A 199 -4.73 -20.53 -4.25
N SER A 200 -5.72 -20.07 -3.49
CA SER A 200 -6.95 -20.81 -3.23
C SER A 200 -7.99 -20.70 -4.34
N HIS A 201 -7.73 -19.89 -5.36
CA HIS A 201 -8.59 -19.69 -6.53
C HIS A 201 -7.84 -20.18 -7.76
N GLU A 202 -8.08 -21.44 -8.12
CA GLU A 202 -7.38 -22.08 -9.23
C GLU A 202 -7.50 -21.27 -10.53
N GLY A 203 -6.38 -21.01 -11.19
CA GLY A 203 -6.33 -20.22 -12.43
C GLY A 203 -6.52 -18.72 -12.27
N ALA A 204 -6.78 -18.19 -11.06
CA ALA A 204 -6.95 -16.75 -10.87
C ALA A 204 -5.67 -15.97 -11.19
N TRP A 205 -4.56 -16.31 -10.54
CA TRP A 205 -3.28 -15.65 -10.77
C TRP A 205 -2.50 -16.34 -11.91
N PRO A 206 -1.86 -15.56 -12.81
CA PRO A 206 -1.92 -14.10 -12.93
C PRO A 206 -3.04 -13.59 -13.86
N SER A 207 -3.69 -14.47 -14.65
CA SER A 207 -4.42 -14.07 -15.86
C SER A 207 -5.81 -13.50 -15.62
N GLN A 208 -6.46 -13.83 -14.49
CA GLN A 208 -7.83 -13.41 -14.17
C GLN A 208 -7.89 -12.34 -13.07
N VAL A 209 -6.74 -11.94 -12.54
CA VAL A 209 -6.66 -10.87 -11.55
C VAL A 209 -6.57 -9.52 -12.24
N THR A 210 -7.43 -8.60 -11.81
CA THR A 210 -7.42 -7.22 -12.26
C THR A 210 -6.78 -6.33 -11.19
N MET A 211 -6.10 -5.28 -11.60
CA MET A 211 -5.40 -4.37 -10.71
C MET A 211 -5.96 -2.96 -10.84
N TRP A 212 -6.16 -2.29 -9.72
CA TRP A 212 -6.76 -0.96 -9.65
C TRP A 212 -6.00 -0.12 -8.64
N ALA A 213 -5.80 1.16 -8.96
CA ALA A 213 -5.11 2.12 -8.11
C ALA A 213 -5.96 3.35 -7.86
N HIS A 214 -5.74 3.96 -6.71
CA HIS A 214 -6.34 5.24 -6.33
C HIS A 214 -5.32 6.07 -5.56
N ARG A 215 -5.20 7.34 -5.93
CA ARG A 215 -4.38 8.29 -5.17
C ARG A 215 -4.93 8.45 -3.76
N THR A 216 -4.04 8.62 -2.80
CA THR A 216 -4.39 8.82 -1.40
C THR A 216 -3.98 10.21 -0.93
N LYS A 217 -4.53 10.66 0.20
CA LYS A 217 -4.08 11.89 0.84
C LYS A 217 -2.60 11.88 1.28
N LEU A 218 -2.00 10.70 1.37
CA LEU A 218 -0.59 10.54 1.75
C LEU A 218 0.36 11.17 0.72
N GLN A 219 -0.07 11.30 -0.54
CA GLN A 219 0.70 11.92 -1.61
C GLN A 219 0.53 13.45 -1.68
N GLY A 220 -0.44 14.02 -0.96
CA GLY A 220 -0.78 15.45 -1.00
C GLY A 220 0.08 16.35 -0.14
N ALA A 221 0.97 15.81 0.67
CA ALA A 221 1.95 16.57 1.44
C ALA A 221 3.28 16.69 0.66
N SER A 222 3.28 17.36 -0.50
CA SER A 222 4.53 17.95 -1.01
C SER A 222 4.96 19.04 -0.03
N PRO A 223 6.16 18.98 0.55
CA PRO A 223 6.61 19.96 1.54
C PRO A 223 6.84 21.36 0.98
N ASP A 224 6.63 21.62 -0.31
CA ASP A 224 7.06 22.85 -0.98
C ASP A 224 6.01 23.52 -1.88
N VAL A 225 4.71 23.39 -1.58
CA VAL A 225 3.72 24.31 -2.13
C VAL A 225 3.12 25.08 -0.96
N GLU A 226 3.84 26.14 -0.54
CA GLU A 226 3.25 27.23 0.24
C GLU A 226 2.06 27.76 -0.56
N GLU A 227 0.84 27.47 -0.09
CA GLU A 227 -0.35 28.12 -0.66
C GLU A 227 -0.12 29.64 -0.63
N PRO A 228 -0.29 30.33 -1.76
CA PRO A 228 -0.23 31.79 -1.72
C PRO A 228 -1.31 32.24 -0.73
N GLY A 229 -0.87 32.81 0.38
CA GLY A 229 -1.73 33.34 1.42
C GLY A 229 -2.83 34.21 0.80
N PRO A 230 -4.01 34.31 1.44
CA PRO A 230 -5.15 35.01 0.87
C PRO A 230 -4.69 36.43 0.47
N SER A 231 -4.84 36.71 -0.82
CA SER A 231 -4.54 38.03 -1.38
C SER A 231 -5.24 39.07 -0.53
N ALA A 232 -4.46 39.98 0.08
CA ALA A 232 -5.02 41.09 0.81
C ALA A 232 -6.00 41.83 -0.12
N GLU A 233 -7.28 41.79 0.23
CA GLU A 233 -8.31 42.57 -0.45
C GLU A 233 -7.87 44.04 -0.45
N PRO A 234 -7.92 44.78 -1.56
CA PRO A 234 -7.55 46.17 -1.58
C PRO A 234 -8.50 46.93 -0.64
N GLN A 235 -7.91 47.50 0.43
CA GLN A 235 -8.64 48.37 1.36
C GLN A 235 -9.25 49.50 0.58
N LYS A 236 -10.58 49.57 0.61
CA LYS A 236 -11.37 50.67 0.07
C LYS A 236 -10.92 51.97 0.75
N PRO A 237 -10.66 53.05 0.01
CA PRO A 237 -10.28 54.34 0.63
C PRO A 237 -11.37 54.79 1.61
N MET A 238 -10.94 55.13 2.83
CA MET A 238 -11.82 55.74 3.84
C MET A 238 -12.34 57.07 3.32
N GLU A 239 -13.64 57.19 3.20
CA GLU A 239 -14.34 58.46 2.93
C GLU A 239 -14.09 59.44 4.10
N PRO A 240 -13.78 60.73 3.86
CA PRO A 240 -13.56 61.68 4.93
C PRO A 240 -14.86 61.94 5.69
N LEU A 241 -14.76 61.91 7.02
CA LEU A 241 -15.85 62.26 7.94
C LEU A 241 -16.35 63.70 7.65
N GLN A 242 -17.62 63.81 7.24
CA GLN A 242 -18.32 65.14 7.17
C GLN A 242 -18.52 65.59 8.60
N GLU A 243 -17.93 66.78 8.92
CA GLU A 243 -18.22 67.54 10.16
C GLU A 243 -19.67 67.94 10.18
N ARG A 244 -20.41 67.59 11.22
CA ARG A 244 -21.71 68.13 11.51
C ARG A 244 -21.54 69.52 12.10
N PRO A 245 -22.28 70.54 11.65
CA PRO A 245 -22.29 71.82 12.33
C PRO A 245 -22.97 71.71 13.71
N ALA A 246 -22.35 72.35 14.72
CA ALA A 246 -22.89 72.46 16.06
C ALA A 246 -24.13 73.40 16.12
N PRO A 247 -24.98 73.27 17.18
CA PRO A 247 -26.23 73.93 17.35
C PRO A 247 -26.09 75.44 17.63
#